data_49ea85f7377e4bc97c28e1145d82c2bf
#
_entry.id   49ea85f7377e4bc97c28e1145d82c2bf
#
_cell.length_a   1.000
_cell.length_b   1.000
_cell.length_c   1.000
_cell.angle_alpha   90.00
_cell.angle_beta   90.00
_cell.angle_gamma   90.00
#
_symmetry.space_group_name_H-M   'P 1'
#
loop_
_entity.id
_entity.type
_entity.pdbx_description
1 polymer ?
#
loop_
_entity_poly.entity_id
_entity_poly.type
_entity_poly.pdbx_seq_one_letter_code
_entity_poly.pdbx_strand_id
1 'polypeptide(L)'
;MPDPSALAQRLGVAYDPEVLERALTHRSYAYENGGLPTNERLEFLGDAVLGLVVTDTLYRAHPDLPEGQLAKLRAAVVNMRALADVGRRLDVGPHLRLGRGEEATGGRDKSSILADTVEALIGAAYICCGLDEATALVHRLVDPLIEQAAVLGAGLDWKTSLQELSASQGLGAPEYVITDTGPDHSKTFRAVVRLAGQERGEGIGRSKKEAEQEAAAAAWAALRTPSAPHGSNGGPVGGPVGGSLGTASDAPAAPAS
;
A
#
# COMPACT_ATOMS: atom_id res chain seq x y z
N MET A 1 9.03 14.10 32.51
CA MET A 1 8.64 13.39 31.28
C MET A 1 7.45 12.54 31.58
N PRO A 2 6.47 12.39 30.64
CA PRO A 2 5.37 11.46 30.81
C PRO A 2 5.89 10.02 30.98
N ASP A 3 5.10 9.17 31.65
CA ASP A 3 5.43 7.76 31.81
C ASP A 3 5.46 7.05 30.43
N PRO A 4 6.58 6.41 30.04
CA PRO A 4 6.66 5.66 28.79
C PRO A 4 5.65 4.50 28.68
N SER A 5 5.15 3.98 29.83
CA SER A 5 4.15 2.91 29.84
C SER A 5 2.83 3.33 29.16
N ALA A 6 2.47 4.60 29.24
CA ALA A 6 1.30 5.13 28.54
C ALA A 6 1.46 5.07 27.00
N LEU A 7 2.67 5.28 26.49
CA LEU A 7 2.96 5.10 25.07
C LEU A 7 2.92 3.62 24.68
N ALA A 8 3.50 2.73 25.48
CA ALA A 8 3.44 1.28 25.27
C ALA A 8 1.99 0.77 25.18
N GLN A 9 1.10 1.26 26.05
CA GLN A 9 -0.33 0.93 26.01
C GLN A 9 -1.00 1.41 24.71
N ARG A 10 -0.70 2.64 24.23
CA ARG A 10 -1.22 3.13 22.95
C ARG A 10 -0.72 2.32 21.76
N LEU A 11 0.53 1.85 21.83
CA LEU A 11 1.11 0.99 20.80
C LEU A 11 0.58 -0.45 20.89
N GLY A 12 0.00 -0.86 22.02
CA GLY A 12 -0.50 -2.21 22.25
C GLY A 12 0.59 -3.28 22.28
N VAL A 13 1.81 -2.93 22.73
CA VAL A 13 2.98 -3.83 22.76
C VAL A 13 3.53 -3.92 24.17
N ALA A 14 3.87 -5.12 24.60
CA ALA A 14 4.51 -5.39 25.90
C ALA A 14 6.03 -5.21 25.80
N TYR A 15 6.47 -3.96 25.82
CA TYR A 15 7.90 -3.65 25.79
C TYR A 15 8.60 -3.98 27.10
N ASP A 16 9.83 -4.46 27.00
CA ASP A 16 10.78 -4.37 28.10
C ASP A 16 11.06 -2.89 28.41
N PRO A 17 11.00 -2.44 29.68
CA PRO A 17 11.18 -1.03 30.03
C PRO A 17 12.51 -0.43 29.59
N GLU A 18 13.62 -1.19 29.66
CA GLU A 18 14.95 -0.71 29.27
C GLU A 18 15.04 -0.54 27.74
N VAL A 19 14.44 -1.49 26.99
CA VAL A 19 14.39 -1.43 25.52
C VAL A 19 13.52 -0.27 25.05
N LEU A 20 12.36 -0.04 25.70
CA LEU A 20 11.50 1.10 25.42
C LEU A 20 12.20 2.44 25.71
N GLU A 21 12.84 2.55 26.87
CA GLU A 21 13.61 3.75 27.23
C GLU A 21 14.69 4.04 26.19
N ARG A 22 15.40 3.01 25.75
CA ARG A 22 16.41 3.12 24.70
C ARG A 22 15.80 3.57 23.36
N ALA A 23 14.65 3.03 22.95
CA ALA A 23 13.97 3.45 21.73
C ALA A 23 13.59 4.93 21.73
N LEU A 24 13.35 5.50 22.93
CA LEU A 24 13.03 6.91 23.14
C LEU A 24 14.27 7.79 23.38
N THR A 25 15.48 7.23 23.40
CA THR A 25 16.72 7.95 23.71
C THR A 25 17.43 8.39 22.43
N HIS A 26 17.31 9.68 22.10
CA HIS A 26 18.02 10.29 20.98
C HIS A 26 19.51 10.51 21.31
N ARG A 27 20.38 10.46 20.31
CA ARG A 27 21.83 10.65 20.45
C ARG A 27 22.24 11.94 21.19
N SER A 28 21.49 13.04 21.03
CA SER A 28 21.77 14.28 21.72
C SER A 28 21.67 14.14 23.24
N TYR A 29 20.69 13.41 23.72
CA TYR A 29 20.54 13.11 25.14
C TYR A 29 21.67 12.20 25.65
N ALA A 30 21.98 11.16 24.92
CA ALA A 30 23.04 10.24 25.25
C ALA A 30 24.40 10.94 25.39
N TYR A 31 24.70 11.86 24.49
CA TYR A 31 25.92 12.64 24.51
C TYR A 31 26.06 13.50 25.79
N GLU A 32 24.96 14.13 26.22
CA GLU A 32 24.94 14.96 27.44
C GLU A 32 24.93 14.13 28.75
N ASN A 33 24.62 12.81 28.66
CA ASN A 33 24.43 11.94 29.80
C ASN A 33 25.42 10.75 29.85
N GLY A 34 26.67 10.99 29.45
CA GLY A 34 27.76 10.02 29.63
C GLY A 34 27.82 8.90 28.59
N GLY A 35 27.21 9.10 27.41
CA GLY A 35 27.30 8.12 26.32
C GLY A 35 26.36 6.94 26.45
N LEU A 36 25.13 7.16 26.89
CA LEU A 36 24.10 6.12 26.99
C LEU A 36 23.83 5.45 25.64
N PRO A 37 23.32 4.21 25.65
CA PRO A 37 22.84 3.59 24.41
C PRO A 37 21.72 4.41 23.74
N THR A 38 21.85 4.64 22.43
CA THR A 38 20.89 5.41 21.64
C THR A 38 19.88 4.52 20.94
N ASN A 39 18.85 5.14 20.32
CA ASN A 39 17.85 4.46 19.50
C ASN A 39 18.36 4.05 18.11
N GLU A 40 19.48 4.55 17.62
CA GLU A 40 19.96 4.38 16.22
C GLU A 40 20.03 2.91 15.76
N ARG A 41 20.43 1.98 16.63
CA ARG A 41 20.45 0.56 16.27
C ARG A 41 19.07 -0.08 16.24
N LEU A 42 18.14 0.42 17.04
CA LEU A 42 16.74 -0.02 17.00
C LEU A 42 16.02 0.56 15.79
N GLU A 43 16.30 1.82 15.43
CA GLU A 43 15.87 2.47 14.18
C GLU A 43 16.29 1.63 12.96
N PHE A 44 17.58 1.32 12.83
CA PHE A 44 18.11 0.50 11.74
C PHE A 44 17.38 -0.86 11.62
N LEU A 45 17.12 -1.53 12.74
CA LEU A 45 16.38 -2.79 12.75
C LEU A 45 14.91 -2.59 12.41
N GLY A 46 14.30 -1.54 12.95
CA GLY A 46 12.89 -1.22 12.73
C GLY A 46 12.57 -0.82 11.31
N ASP A 47 13.46 -0.06 10.64
CA ASP A 47 13.34 0.23 9.21
C ASP A 47 13.28 -1.07 8.38
N ALA A 48 14.16 -2.03 8.67
CA ALA A 48 14.17 -3.31 7.98
C ALA A 48 12.87 -4.11 8.22
N VAL A 49 12.34 -4.15 9.46
CA VAL A 49 11.08 -4.81 9.79
C VAL A 49 9.90 -4.12 9.12
N LEU A 50 9.82 -2.80 9.20
CA LEU A 50 8.82 -1.97 8.54
C LEU A 50 8.82 -2.20 7.02
N GLY A 51 10.01 -2.15 6.41
CA GLY A 51 10.21 -2.38 4.98
C GLY A 51 9.74 -3.76 4.55
N LEU A 52 10.04 -4.81 5.33
CA LEU A 52 9.59 -6.19 5.06
C LEU A 52 8.07 -6.30 5.11
N VAL A 53 7.45 -5.85 6.21
CA VAL A 53 6.00 -6.00 6.43
C VAL A 53 5.20 -5.24 5.37
N VAL A 54 5.57 -3.98 5.10
CA VAL A 54 4.88 -3.17 4.08
C VAL A 54 5.07 -3.77 2.69
N THR A 55 6.27 -4.28 2.37
CA THR A 55 6.53 -4.91 1.07
C THR A 55 5.71 -6.19 0.90
N ASP A 56 5.65 -7.07 1.91
CA ASP A 56 4.83 -8.29 1.89
C ASP A 56 3.34 -7.96 1.73
N THR A 57 2.86 -6.95 2.48
CA THR A 57 1.46 -6.46 2.39
C THR A 57 1.12 -5.99 0.98
N LEU A 58 1.94 -5.11 0.40
CA LEU A 58 1.72 -4.59 -0.95
C LEU A 58 1.82 -5.69 -2.01
N TYR A 59 2.78 -6.59 -1.88
CA TYR A 59 2.98 -7.71 -2.80
C TYR A 59 1.76 -8.63 -2.85
N ARG A 60 1.17 -8.94 -1.69
CA ARG A 60 -0.03 -9.80 -1.61
C ARG A 60 -1.29 -9.07 -2.03
N ALA A 61 -1.44 -7.81 -1.66
CA ALA A 61 -2.62 -7.01 -1.99
C ALA A 61 -2.71 -6.67 -3.49
N HIS A 62 -1.56 -6.61 -4.17
CA HIS A 62 -1.47 -6.18 -5.56
C HIS A 62 -0.69 -7.17 -6.44
N PRO A 63 -1.19 -8.42 -6.65
CA PRO A 63 -0.47 -9.46 -7.38
C PRO A 63 -0.21 -9.11 -8.85
N ASP A 64 -0.98 -8.17 -9.40
CA ASP A 64 -0.89 -7.76 -10.80
C ASP A 64 -0.01 -6.54 -11.04
N LEU A 65 0.44 -5.84 -9.99
CA LEU A 65 1.28 -4.66 -10.15
C LEU A 65 2.74 -5.03 -10.46
N PRO A 66 3.39 -4.36 -11.42
CA PRO A 66 4.82 -4.50 -11.65
C PRO A 66 5.62 -3.93 -10.48
N GLU A 67 6.86 -4.41 -10.33
CA GLU A 67 7.80 -4.04 -9.25
C GLU A 67 7.92 -2.52 -9.08
N GLY A 68 8.10 -1.77 -10.18
CA GLY A 68 8.26 -0.31 -10.12
C GLY A 68 7.05 0.42 -9.51
N GLN A 69 5.83 -0.12 -9.64
CA GLN A 69 4.63 0.44 -9.00
C GLN A 69 4.56 0.06 -7.52
N LEU A 70 4.87 -1.18 -7.17
CA LEU A 70 4.98 -1.61 -5.78
C LEU A 70 6.02 -0.78 -5.01
N ALA A 71 7.16 -0.49 -5.63
CA ALA A 71 8.20 0.37 -5.06
C ALA A 71 7.71 1.81 -4.83
N LYS A 72 6.94 2.38 -5.78
CA LYS A 72 6.34 3.71 -5.63
C LYS A 72 5.29 3.75 -4.52
N LEU A 73 4.41 2.73 -4.43
CA LEU A 73 3.45 2.60 -3.34
C LEU A 73 4.15 2.52 -1.99
N ARG A 74 5.17 1.68 -1.87
CA ARG A 74 5.97 1.59 -0.65
C ARG A 74 6.57 2.94 -0.28
N ALA A 75 7.20 3.65 -1.22
CA ALA A 75 7.80 4.96 -0.97
C ALA A 75 6.76 6.03 -0.59
N ALA A 76 5.52 5.93 -1.05
CA ALA A 76 4.45 6.83 -0.66
C ALA A 76 4.02 6.64 0.80
N VAL A 77 4.16 5.43 1.34
CA VAL A 77 3.72 5.04 2.68
C VAL A 77 4.88 5.04 3.67
N VAL A 78 6.06 4.54 3.26
CA VAL A 78 7.27 4.46 4.09
C VAL A 78 8.22 5.59 3.70
N ASN A 79 8.03 6.74 4.32
CA ASN A 79 8.91 7.89 4.19
C ASN A 79 8.90 8.71 5.47
N MET A 80 9.93 9.55 5.66
CA MET A 80 10.11 10.39 6.85
C MET A 80 8.85 11.17 7.23
N ARG A 81 8.15 11.78 6.24
CA ARG A 81 6.98 12.61 6.52
C ARG A 81 5.82 11.76 7.05
N ALA A 82 5.53 10.66 6.39
CA ALA A 82 4.44 9.75 6.79
C ALA A 82 4.69 9.16 8.18
N LEU A 83 5.92 8.71 8.47
CA LEU A 83 6.30 8.19 9.78
C LEU A 83 6.30 9.26 10.86
N ALA A 84 6.73 10.48 10.55
CA ALA A 84 6.64 11.60 11.50
C ALA A 84 5.18 11.93 11.86
N ASP A 85 4.27 11.88 10.88
CA ASP A 85 2.84 12.09 11.12
C ASP A 85 2.24 10.95 11.97
N VAL A 86 2.71 9.70 11.81
CA VAL A 86 2.41 8.59 12.74
C VAL A 86 2.92 8.92 14.15
N GLY A 87 4.16 9.37 14.28
CA GLY A 87 4.74 9.76 15.56
C GLY A 87 3.96 10.87 16.29
N ARG A 88 3.46 11.86 15.52
CA ARG A 88 2.58 12.92 16.05
C ARG A 88 1.24 12.38 16.54
N ARG A 89 0.57 11.54 15.74
CA ARG A 89 -0.71 10.91 16.14
C ARG A 89 -0.58 10.05 17.39
N LEU A 90 0.57 9.42 17.58
CA LEU A 90 0.90 8.61 18.76
C LEU A 90 1.37 9.45 19.95
N ASP A 91 1.52 10.77 19.78
CA ASP A 91 2.06 11.66 20.80
C ASP A 91 3.43 11.17 21.33
N VAL A 92 4.34 10.80 20.41
CA VAL A 92 5.68 10.29 20.73
C VAL A 92 6.56 11.41 21.30
N GLY A 93 6.44 12.63 20.78
CA GLY A 93 7.30 13.77 21.09
C GLY A 93 7.53 14.03 22.59
N PRO A 94 6.48 14.08 23.44
CA PRO A 94 6.63 14.26 24.90
C PRO A 94 7.45 13.19 25.60
N HIS A 95 7.53 11.98 25.05
CA HIS A 95 8.26 10.85 25.63
C HIS A 95 9.75 10.80 25.21
N LEU A 96 10.15 11.63 24.22
CA LEU A 96 11.53 11.66 23.72
C LEU A 96 12.51 12.17 24.79
N ARG A 97 13.63 11.50 24.90
CA ARG A 97 14.80 11.94 25.68
C ARG A 97 15.74 12.68 24.74
N LEU A 98 15.74 14.00 24.83
CA LEU A 98 16.53 14.91 23.99
C LEU A 98 17.55 15.68 24.82
N GLY A 99 18.71 15.97 24.24
CA GLY A 99 19.64 16.93 24.80
C GLY A 99 19.07 18.34 24.76
N ARG A 100 19.55 19.23 25.64
CA ARG A 100 19.04 20.60 25.81
C ARG A 100 19.06 21.39 24.50
N GLY A 101 20.11 21.26 23.70
CA GLY A 101 20.24 21.95 22.41
C GLY A 101 19.18 21.50 21.40
N GLU A 102 18.94 20.20 21.30
CA GLU A 102 17.92 19.64 20.39
C GLU A 102 16.51 20.00 20.85
N GLU A 103 16.25 19.94 22.14
CA GLU A 103 14.97 20.34 22.72
C GLU A 103 14.68 21.83 22.49
N ALA A 104 15.66 22.72 22.66
CA ALA A 104 15.52 24.15 22.44
C ALA A 104 15.18 24.52 20.96
N THR A 105 15.56 23.66 20.02
CA THR A 105 15.28 23.84 18.58
C THR A 105 14.01 23.13 18.11
N GLY A 106 13.16 22.66 19.04
CA GLY A 106 11.88 22.00 18.70
C GLY A 106 12.03 20.53 18.33
N GLY A 107 13.09 19.87 18.79
CA GLY A 107 13.38 18.45 18.50
C GLY A 107 12.23 17.49 18.75
N ARG A 108 11.32 17.81 19.70
CA ARG A 108 10.15 16.97 20.02
C ARG A 108 9.14 16.86 18.88
N ASP A 109 9.09 17.80 17.93
CA ASP A 109 8.20 17.80 16.76
C ASP A 109 8.97 17.74 15.43
N LYS A 110 10.28 17.54 15.48
CA LYS A 110 11.11 17.45 14.29
C LYS A 110 10.86 16.13 13.55
N SER A 111 10.49 16.24 12.27
CA SER A 111 10.05 15.10 11.47
C SER A 111 11.07 13.96 11.41
N SER A 112 12.36 14.26 11.29
CA SER A 112 13.40 13.23 11.28
C SER A 112 13.42 12.46 12.60
N ILE A 113 13.43 13.16 13.75
CA ILE A 113 13.50 12.53 15.08
C ILE A 113 12.24 11.68 15.35
N LEU A 114 11.06 12.17 14.95
CA LEU A 114 9.82 11.43 15.13
C LEU A 114 9.79 10.18 14.25
N ALA A 115 10.22 10.26 13.00
CA ALA A 115 10.29 9.12 12.08
C ALA A 115 11.26 8.05 12.60
N ASP A 116 12.51 8.44 12.89
CA ASP A 116 13.55 7.57 13.41
C ASP A 116 13.10 6.87 14.73
N THR A 117 12.34 7.61 15.57
CA THR A 117 11.81 7.04 16.82
C THR A 117 10.68 6.05 16.56
N VAL A 118 9.80 6.28 15.58
CA VAL A 118 8.75 5.30 15.20
C VAL A 118 9.41 4.01 14.71
N GLU A 119 10.43 4.10 13.88
CA GLU A 119 11.22 2.94 13.45
C GLU A 119 11.88 2.26 14.65
N ALA A 120 12.51 3.02 15.57
CA ALA A 120 13.11 2.47 16.77
C ALA A 120 12.10 1.73 17.67
N LEU A 121 10.85 2.23 17.76
CA LEU A 121 9.76 1.55 18.49
C LEU A 121 9.35 0.24 17.82
N ILE A 122 9.33 0.18 16.48
CA ILE A 122 9.09 -1.07 15.73
C ILE A 122 10.23 -2.06 15.98
N GLY A 123 11.48 -1.61 15.91
CA GLY A 123 12.66 -2.43 16.23
C GLY A 123 12.65 -2.94 17.67
N ALA A 124 12.24 -2.11 18.63
CA ALA A 124 12.04 -2.49 20.02
C ALA A 124 10.94 -3.55 20.19
N ALA A 125 9.81 -3.41 19.50
CA ALA A 125 8.73 -4.40 19.49
C ALA A 125 9.22 -5.76 18.97
N TYR A 126 10.00 -5.74 17.89
CA TYR A 126 10.63 -6.96 17.37
C TYR A 126 11.56 -7.64 18.39
N ILE A 127 12.41 -6.87 19.07
CA ILE A 127 13.35 -7.41 20.07
C ILE A 127 12.60 -7.98 21.28
N CYS A 128 11.56 -7.29 21.76
CA CYS A 128 10.80 -7.69 22.95
C CYS A 128 9.84 -8.85 22.70
N CYS A 129 9.18 -8.87 21.53
CA CYS A 129 7.99 -9.70 21.29
C CYS A 129 8.07 -10.54 20.01
N GLY A 130 9.13 -10.40 19.21
CA GLY A 130 9.31 -11.13 17.96
C GLY A 130 8.58 -10.52 16.76
N LEU A 131 8.68 -11.22 15.61
CA LEU A 131 8.23 -10.71 14.33
C LEU A 131 6.70 -10.56 14.26
N ASP A 132 5.95 -11.48 14.82
CA ASP A 132 4.48 -11.48 14.71
C ASP A 132 3.88 -10.23 15.38
N GLU A 133 4.34 -9.88 16.57
CA GLU A 133 3.87 -8.69 17.27
C GLU A 133 4.35 -7.39 16.62
N ALA A 134 5.59 -7.37 16.12
CA ALA A 134 6.10 -6.25 15.35
C ALA A 134 5.31 -6.07 14.04
N THR A 135 4.93 -7.16 13.38
CA THR A 135 4.06 -7.14 12.19
C THR A 135 2.68 -6.56 12.52
N ALA A 136 2.07 -7.02 13.62
CA ALA A 136 0.78 -6.48 14.07
C ALA A 136 0.87 -4.98 14.42
N LEU A 137 1.98 -4.54 15.03
CA LEU A 137 2.23 -3.12 15.27
C LEU A 137 2.33 -2.34 13.95
N VAL A 138 3.14 -2.79 13.00
CA VAL A 138 3.30 -2.13 11.70
C VAL A 138 1.95 -1.97 11.01
N HIS A 139 1.11 -3.00 10.96
CA HIS A 139 -0.23 -2.94 10.38
C HIS A 139 -1.10 -1.86 11.07
N ARG A 140 -1.13 -1.82 12.40
CA ARG A 140 -1.86 -0.77 13.13
C ARG A 140 -1.42 0.66 12.76
N LEU A 141 -0.13 0.85 12.46
CA LEU A 141 0.44 2.17 12.16
C LEU A 141 0.28 2.56 10.70
N VAL A 142 0.38 1.61 9.77
CA VAL A 142 0.62 1.84 8.34
C VAL A 142 -0.59 1.52 7.46
N ASP A 143 -1.47 0.58 7.83
CA ASP A 143 -2.64 0.25 7.03
C ASP A 143 -3.52 1.47 6.72
N PRO A 144 -3.77 2.41 7.66
CA PRO A 144 -4.49 3.63 7.34
C PRO A 144 -3.79 4.52 6.30
N LEU A 145 -2.45 4.47 6.22
CA LEU A 145 -1.67 5.20 5.22
C LEU A 145 -1.76 4.52 3.86
N ILE A 146 -1.74 3.19 3.81
CA ILE A 146 -1.92 2.40 2.58
C ILE A 146 -3.29 2.69 1.99
N GLU A 147 -4.36 2.66 2.80
CA GLU A 147 -5.72 2.97 2.37
C GLU A 147 -5.83 4.40 1.82
N GLN A 148 -5.26 5.38 2.50
CA GLN A 148 -5.22 6.76 2.03
C GLN A 148 -4.45 6.90 0.72
N ALA A 149 -3.30 6.24 0.60
CA ALA A 149 -2.49 6.26 -0.62
C ALA A 149 -3.26 5.65 -1.80
N ALA A 150 -3.99 4.55 -1.57
CA ALA A 150 -4.84 3.92 -2.57
C ALA A 150 -5.98 4.84 -3.04
N VAL A 151 -6.68 5.50 -2.11
CA VAL A 151 -7.77 6.45 -2.42
C VAL A 151 -7.27 7.68 -3.17
N LEU A 152 -6.08 8.20 -2.82
CA LEU A 152 -5.50 9.37 -3.46
C LEU A 152 -4.79 9.05 -4.78
N GLY A 153 -4.70 7.78 -5.19
CA GLY A 153 -3.85 7.36 -6.31
C GLY A 153 -2.37 7.73 -6.09
N ALA A 154 -1.99 7.96 -4.85
CA ALA A 154 -0.65 8.42 -4.50
C ALA A 154 0.37 7.30 -4.75
N GLY A 155 1.31 7.56 -5.63
CA GLY A 155 2.37 6.61 -6.00
C GLY A 155 2.09 5.79 -7.25
N LEU A 156 0.86 5.70 -7.75
CA LEU A 156 0.54 4.99 -8.98
C LEU A 156 0.46 5.97 -10.16
N ASP A 157 1.43 5.89 -11.04
CA ASP A 157 1.39 6.59 -12.32
C ASP A 157 0.81 5.65 -13.38
N TRP A 158 -0.51 5.48 -13.31
CA TRP A 158 -1.23 4.61 -14.24
C TRP A 158 -1.07 5.03 -15.69
N LYS A 159 -0.87 6.33 -15.94
CA LYS A 159 -0.65 6.84 -17.32
C LYS A 159 0.67 6.33 -17.88
N THR A 160 1.76 6.40 -17.12
CA THR A 160 3.05 5.84 -17.52
C THR A 160 2.97 4.32 -17.66
N SER A 161 2.35 3.63 -16.73
CA SER A 161 2.21 2.17 -16.79
C SER A 161 1.37 1.69 -17.96
N LEU A 162 0.29 2.41 -18.30
CA LEU A 162 -0.50 2.13 -19.49
C LEU A 162 0.29 2.39 -20.77
N GLN A 163 1.09 3.46 -20.80
CA GLN A 163 1.95 3.78 -21.94
C GLN A 163 2.99 2.69 -22.20
N GLU A 164 3.65 2.19 -21.13
CA GLU A 164 4.61 1.09 -21.23
C GLU A 164 3.94 -0.20 -21.72
N LEU A 165 2.78 -0.54 -21.14
CA LEU A 165 2.02 -1.74 -21.53
C LEU A 165 1.52 -1.65 -22.96
N SER A 166 0.96 -0.51 -23.37
CA SER A 166 0.46 -0.30 -24.73
C SER A 166 1.58 -0.35 -25.77
N ALA A 167 2.75 0.21 -25.44
CA ALA A 167 3.93 0.13 -26.30
C ALA A 167 4.43 -1.33 -26.44
N SER A 168 4.46 -2.11 -25.36
CA SER A 168 4.86 -3.52 -25.40
C SER A 168 3.90 -4.39 -26.22
N GLN A 169 2.63 -4.02 -26.32
CA GLN A 169 1.60 -4.70 -27.09
C GLN A 169 1.40 -4.11 -28.51
N GLY A 170 2.16 -3.08 -28.90
CA GLY A 170 2.07 -2.45 -30.21
C GLY A 170 0.77 -1.65 -30.45
N LEU A 171 0.10 -1.22 -29.38
CA LEU A 171 -1.18 -0.49 -29.46
C LEU A 171 -1.03 1.02 -29.62
N GLY A 172 0.20 1.54 -29.64
CA GLY A 172 0.49 2.97 -29.76
C GLY A 172 0.35 3.73 -28.42
N ALA A 173 0.43 5.06 -28.49
CA ALA A 173 0.32 5.91 -27.31
C ALA A 173 -1.15 6.06 -26.86
N PRO A 174 -1.43 6.08 -25.53
CA PRO A 174 -2.77 6.33 -25.01
C PRO A 174 -3.24 7.75 -25.32
N GLU A 175 -4.46 7.89 -25.84
CA GLU A 175 -5.13 9.17 -26.07
C GLU A 175 -6.24 9.37 -25.03
N TYR A 176 -6.26 10.55 -24.36
CA TYR A 176 -7.25 10.87 -23.34
C TYR A 176 -8.24 11.92 -23.84
N VAL A 177 -9.53 11.59 -23.77
CA VAL A 177 -10.63 12.52 -24.03
C VAL A 177 -11.25 12.88 -22.68
N ILE A 178 -11.22 14.18 -22.34
CA ILE A 178 -11.70 14.67 -21.05
C ILE A 178 -12.94 15.54 -21.26
N THR A 179 -13.96 15.29 -20.46
CA THR A 179 -15.17 16.11 -20.35
C THR A 179 -15.36 16.52 -18.90
N ASP A 180 -16.01 17.65 -18.65
CA ASP A 180 -16.34 18.09 -17.30
C ASP A 180 -17.84 18.41 -17.20
N THR A 181 -18.38 18.21 -15.98
CA THR A 181 -19.78 18.48 -15.64
C THR A 181 -19.85 19.07 -14.24
N GLY A 182 -20.91 19.86 -13.99
CA GLY A 182 -21.15 20.50 -12.71
C GLY A 182 -20.72 21.96 -12.62
N PRO A 183 -21.08 22.66 -11.54
CA PRO A 183 -20.74 24.08 -11.33
C PRO A 183 -19.24 24.23 -11.02
N ASP A 184 -18.68 25.43 -11.26
CA ASP A 184 -17.23 25.69 -11.15
C ASP A 184 -16.60 25.32 -9.79
N HIS A 185 -17.35 25.40 -8.72
CA HIS A 185 -16.91 25.06 -7.36
C HIS A 185 -17.03 23.56 -7.02
N SER A 186 -17.65 22.75 -7.91
CA SER A 186 -17.86 21.31 -7.70
C SER A 186 -17.84 20.55 -9.03
N LYS A 187 -16.83 20.84 -9.87
CA LYS A 187 -16.65 20.14 -11.16
C LYS A 187 -16.27 18.70 -10.94
N THR A 188 -16.89 17.83 -11.73
CA THR A 188 -16.51 16.43 -11.89
C THR A 188 -15.96 16.25 -13.29
N PHE A 189 -14.79 15.64 -13.41
CA PHE A 189 -14.13 15.34 -14.67
C PHE A 189 -14.32 13.87 -15.01
N ARG A 190 -14.63 13.61 -16.27
CA ARG A 190 -14.68 12.25 -16.84
C ARG A 190 -13.60 12.17 -17.89
N ALA A 191 -12.75 11.16 -17.82
CA ALA A 191 -11.74 10.84 -18.81
C ALA A 191 -12.03 9.49 -19.45
N VAL A 192 -11.88 9.40 -20.77
CA VAL A 192 -11.91 8.16 -21.52
C VAL A 192 -10.55 8.00 -22.20
N VAL A 193 -9.91 6.84 -22.01
CA VAL A 193 -8.66 6.54 -22.70
C VAL A 193 -8.90 5.64 -23.90
N ARG A 194 -8.26 5.99 -25.02
CA ARG A 194 -8.29 5.24 -26.27
C ARG A 194 -6.92 4.68 -26.61
N LEU A 195 -6.88 3.44 -27.07
CA LEU A 195 -5.71 2.78 -27.62
C LEU A 195 -6.06 2.20 -28.98
N ALA A 196 -5.24 2.50 -30.00
CA ALA A 196 -5.52 2.12 -31.39
C ALA A 196 -6.95 2.52 -31.84
N GLY A 197 -7.43 3.70 -31.42
CA GLY A 197 -8.76 4.22 -31.73
C GLY A 197 -9.93 3.59 -30.97
N GLN A 198 -9.70 2.58 -30.13
CA GLN A 198 -10.73 1.91 -29.32
C GLN A 198 -10.71 2.42 -27.89
N GLU A 199 -11.89 2.63 -27.31
CA GLU A 199 -12.04 2.95 -25.89
C GLU A 199 -11.67 1.73 -25.04
N ARG A 200 -10.74 1.93 -24.10
CA ARG A 200 -10.19 0.86 -23.27
C ARG A 200 -10.39 1.06 -21.77
N GLY A 201 -10.67 2.29 -21.36
CA GLY A 201 -10.93 2.58 -19.95
C GLY A 201 -11.57 3.94 -19.76
N GLU A 202 -12.30 4.09 -18.68
CA GLU A 202 -12.98 5.30 -18.26
C GLU A 202 -12.68 5.56 -16.78
N GLY A 203 -12.56 6.83 -16.41
CA GLY A 203 -12.36 7.27 -15.04
C GLY A 203 -13.07 8.58 -14.74
N ILE A 204 -13.45 8.77 -13.49
CA ILE A 204 -14.14 9.95 -12.99
C ILE A 204 -13.35 10.50 -11.79
N GLY A 205 -13.12 11.81 -11.75
CA GLY A 205 -12.36 12.43 -10.67
C GLY A 205 -12.74 13.87 -10.41
N ARG A 206 -12.27 14.41 -9.31
CA ARG A 206 -12.45 15.83 -8.93
C ARG A 206 -11.47 16.76 -9.65
N SER A 207 -10.51 16.20 -10.35
CA SER A 207 -9.56 16.89 -11.21
C SER A 207 -9.35 16.12 -12.51
N LYS A 208 -8.89 16.80 -13.56
CA LYS A 208 -8.51 16.18 -14.83
C LYS A 208 -7.48 15.06 -14.61
N LYS A 209 -6.48 15.33 -13.77
CA LYS A 209 -5.42 14.37 -13.46
C LYS A 209 -5.96 13.11 -12.79
N GLU A 210 -6.88 13.25 -11.84
CA GLU A 210 -7.50 12.12 -11.14
C GLU A 210 -8.32 11.26 -12.11
N ALA A 211 -9.18 11.88 -12.92
CA ALA A 211 -9.98 11.19 -13.94
C ALA A 211 -9.10 10.43 -14.96
N GLU A 212 -8.01 11.07 -15.43
CA GLU A 212 -7.05 10.43 -16.34
C GLU A 212 -6.34 9.23 -15.70
N GLN A 213 -5.95 9.32 -14.43
CA GLN A 213 -5.29 8.22 -13.72
C GLN A 213 -6.26 7.04 -13.55
N GLU A 214 -7.52 7.28 -13.18
CA GLU A 214 -8.53 6.22 -13.09
C GLU A 214 -8.83 5.58 -14.46
N ALA A 215 -8.97 6.39 -15.51
CA ALA A 215 -9.16 5.86 -16.85
C ALA A 215 -7.98 4.98 -17.30
N ALA A 216 -6.75 5.41 -16.98
CA ALA A 216 -5.55 4.64 -17.26
C ALA A 216 -5.50 3.32 -16.48
N ALA A 217 -5.88 3.34 -15.20
CA ALA A 217 -5.96 2.14 -14.37
C ALA A 217 -6.95 1.12 -14.95
N ALA A 218 -8.16 1.57 -15.31
CA ALA A 218 -9.19 0.72 -15.90
C ALA A 218 -8.71 0.09 -17.22
N ALA A 219 -8.09 0.88 -18.10
CA ALA A 219 -7.54 0.38 -19.37
C ALA A 219 -6.39 -0.61 -19.16
N TRP A 220 -5.50 -0.34 -18.21
CA TRP A 220 -4.40 -1.21 -17.89
C TRP A 220 -4.87 -2.57 -17.38
N ALA A 221 -5.88 -2.59 -16.48
CA ALA A 221 -6.52 -3.81 -16.00
C ALA A 221 -7.19 -4.61 -17.13
N ALA A 222 -7.93 -3.92 -18.03
CA ALA A 222 -8.60 -4.53 -19.16
C ALA A 222 -7.62 -5.20 -20.14
N LEU A 223 -6.42 -4.61 -20.36
CA LEU A 223 -5.41 -5.18 -21.25
C LEU A 223 -4.71 -6.42 -20.67
N ARG A 224 -4.76 -6.62 -19.38
CA ARG A 224 -4.15 -7.78 -18.69
C ARG A 224 -5.12 -8.93 -18.46
N THR A 225 -6.43 -8.66 -18.48
CA THR A 225 -7.42 -9.71 -18.41
C THR A 225 -7.46 -10.43 -19.77
N PRO A 226 -7.20 -11.74 -19.85
CA PRO A 226 -7.33 -12.47 -21.13
C PRO A 226 -8.76 -12.31 -21.62
N SER A 227 -8.95 -11.74 -22.83
CA SER A 227 -10.26 -11.68 -23.47
C SER A 227 -10.75 -13.12 -23.63
N ALA A 228 -11.86 -13.47 -22.99
CA ALA A 228 -12.57 -14.70 -23.33
C ALA A 228 -12.83 -14.68 -24.83
N PRO A 229 -12.60 -15.79 -25.57
CA PRO A 229 -12.82 -15.79 -27.01
C PRO A 229 -14.29 -15.45 -27.27
N HIS A 230 -14.51 -14.41 -28.07
CA HIS A 230 -15.82 -14.04 -28.58
C HIS A 230 -16.37 -15.28 -29.30
N GLY A 231 -17.41 -15.90 -28.72
CA GLY A 231 -18.16 -16.96 -29.34
C GLY A 231 -18.67 -16.52 -30.69
N SER A 232 -18.16 -17.12 -31.73
CA SER A 232 -18.69 -16.97 -33.10
C SER A 232 -20.17 -17.33 -33.10
N ASN A 233 -20.99 -16.34 -33.42
CA ASN A 233 -22.40 -16.47 -33.64
C ASN A 233 -22.62 -17.37 -34.89
N GLY A 234 -22.82 -18.67 -34.66
CA GLY A 234 -23.29 -19.62 -35.66
C GLY A 234 -24.82 -19.62 -35.63
N GLY A 235 -25.44 -19.02 -36.61
CA GLY A 235 -26.89 -18.98 -36.82
C GLY A 235 -27.49 -20.39 -37.03
N PRO A 236 -28.81 -20.50 -36.91
CA PRO A 236 -29.51 -21.79 -36.87
C PRO A 236 -29.73 -22.37 -38.26
N VAL A 237 -29.35 -23.63 -38.43
CA VAL A 237 -29.84 -24.43 -39.56
C VAL A 237 -30.78 -25.52 -38.97
N GLY A 238 -32.02 -25.45 -39.42
CA GLY A 238 -33.11 -26.24 -38.91
C GLY A 238 -33.25 -27.66 -39.50
N GLY A 239 -34.05 -28.43 -38.77
CA GLY A 239 -35.04 -29.38 -39.24
C GLY A 239 -34.64 -30.85 -39.23
N PRO A 240 -35.67 -31.69 -39.19
CA PRO A 240 -35.75 -32.73 -38.20
C PRO A 240 -35.62 -34.12 -38.84
N VAL A 241 -35.66 -35.19 -38.08
CA VAL A 241 -36.35 -36.48 -38.26
C VAL A 241 -35.64 -37.61 -37.50
N GLY A 242 -36.25 -38.17 -36.51
CA GLY A 242 -36.85 -39.50 -36.53
C GLY A 242 -36.01 -40.67 -35.97
N GLY A 243 -36.53 -41.30 -34.93
CA GLY A 243 -36.47 -42.76 -34.88
C GLY A 243 -35.66 -43.38 -33.71
N SER A 244 -36.39 -43.73 -32.61
CA SER A 244 -36.63 -45.09 -32.14
C SER A 244 -35.58 -45.83 -31.32
N LEU A 245 -35.96 -46.05 -30.05
CA LEU A 245 -35.95 -47.32 -29.26
C LEU A 245 -34.66 -48.18 -29.13
N GLY A 246 -34.35 -48.49 -27.86
CA GLY A 246 -33.54 -49.67 -27.46
C GLY A 246 -32.89 -49.51 -26.09
N THR A 247 -33.59 -49.69 -25.05
CA THR A 247 -33.55 -50.60 -23.89
C THR A 247 -32.19 -51.15 -23.39
N ALA A 248 -32.07 -51.00 -22.11
CA ALA A 248 -31.61 -51.93 -21.06
C ALA A 248 -30.13 -52.04 -20.67
N SER A 249 -29.93 -51.74 -19.40
CA SER A 249 -29.40 -52.65 -18.35
C SER A 249 -27.87 -52.81 -18.33
N ASP A 250 -27.14 -52.43 -17.35
CA ASP A 250 -26.89 -53.08 -16.07
C ASP A 250 -25.72 -52.38 -15.33
N ALA A 251 -25.87 -52.11 -14.08
CA ALA A 251 -24.78 -51.96 -13.14
C ALA A 251 -24.38 -53.37 -12.63
N PRO A 252 -23.22 -53.63 -11.99
CA PRO A 252 -22.92 -53.08 -10.67
C PRO A 252 -21.44 -52.95 -10.25
N ALA A 253 -21.28 -52.30 -9.10
CA ALA A 253 -20.41 -52.57 -7.93
C ALA A 253 -18.88 -52.31 -8.01
N ALA A 254 -18.46 -51.46 -7.05
CA ALA A 254 -17.12 -51.39 -6.44
C ALA A 254 -16.74 -52.71 -5.73
N PRO A 255 -15.43 -52.92 -5.36
CA PRO A 255 -15.00 -52.44 -4.04
C PRO A 255 -13.55 -51.99 -3.93
N ALA A 256 -13.36 -51.14 -2.94
CA ALA A 256 -12.37 -51.05 -1.85
C ALA A 256 -11.01 -51.78 -1.97
N SER A 257 -9.95 -50.97 -1.84
CA SER A 257 -8.89 -51.10 -0.82
C SER A 257 -8.14 -49.79 -0.70
#